data_801788bb19c1b03ae91cdc52ecd12cd6
#
_entry.id   801788bb19c1b03ae91cdc52ecd12cd6
#
_cell.length_a   1.000
_cell.length_b   1.000
_cell.length_c   1.000
_cell.angle_alpha   90.00
_cell.angle_beta   90.00
_cell.angle_gamma   90.00
#
_symmetry.space_group_name_H-M   'P 1'
#
loop_
_entity.id
_entity.type
_entity.pdbx_description
1 polymer ?
#
loop_
_entity_poly.entity_id
_entity_poly.type
_entity_poly.pdbx_seq_one_letter_code
_entity_poly.pdbx_strand_id
1 'polypeptide(L)'
;MIESLKVSDHGDLLTALGRVSAERDADIEDICTNNHQEFVTSVTRLDQGREECTNLGNDILNLVQSYQSSTDNLAAQKKNLVDSRNVRQNIDESTEALKECLDVLRLANQVHDLVAKQNHYAALRALDELQLTLQARETTRYKIGDLLEKSIPATQKMIAEAVMADLNTWLYRIRDVSQYVGEVAFFHTEQRRARQKERMTADEYLGSFKLNTAIELVADETEEYDVLNNEEAQVQVDFTPLFECLHIHEAIGKVDSFKAEFASTRRRQKDLIIPPKLRVDDEDSVELKTLLEGIAGFTIVERGMMKRTENFRPSTDVQELWDAMCQSSSALISNAITTIDDPEVLLRVTSVVSLFIQTMQSWKFSSSALTALLMKVYQKHILVLKKRYAEDFSEIGTSDDYMPMPINNLEEYDKIIEVGWYVPDKDRSEVTFPCVMPFSQMYPMCCIDIRNFLSQVYSGPDDYLQRSSAVDDTIRDVSDSGHMSCSFLLLTLSVS
;
A
#
# COMPACT_ATOMS: atom_id res chain seq x y z
N MET A 1 46.19 -73.92 31.32
CA MET A 1 46.72 -74.13 32.68
C MET A 1 46.28 -72.93 33.63
N ILE A 2 45.18 -72.31 33.46
CA ILE A 2 44.67 -71.19 34.31
C ILE A 2 43.20 -71.41 34.73
N GLU A 3 42.61 -72.52 34.29
CA GLU A 3 41.14 -72.75 34.55
C GLU A 3 40.85 -73.74 35.70
N SER A 4 41.88 -74.21 36.40
CA SER A 4 41.73 -75.26 37.44
C SER A 4 41.87 -74.75 38.89
N LEU A 5 41.84 -73.44 39.14
CA LEU A 5 41.88 -72.86 40.49
C LEU A 5 40.52 -72.30 40.92
N LYS A 6 39.50 -73.11 40.80
CA LYS A 6 38.27 -72.84 41.48
C LYS A 6 38.38 -73.25 42.96
N VAL A 7 37.81 -72.48 43.87
CA VAL A 7 37.85 -72.58 45.31
C VAL A 7 37.42 -73.99 45.86
N SER A 8 36.88 -74.88 45.07
CA SER A 8 36.48 -76.25 45.43
C SER A 8 37.67 -77.27 45.47
N ASP A 9 38.78 -77.01 44.76
CA ASP A 9 39.87 -77.97 44.66
C ASP A 9 40.86 -77.95 45.85
N HIS A 10 40.82 -76.97 46.70
CA HIS A 10 41.63 -76.87 47.91
C HIS A 10 41.26 -77.87 48.98
N GLY A 11 39.99 -78.27 49.07
CA GLY A 11 39.52 -79.29 50.01
C GLY A 11 40.02 -80.67 49.66
N ASP A 12 40.01 -80.99 48.39
CA ASP A 12 40.49 -82.31 47.85
C ASP A 12 42.02 -82.45 47.90
N LEU A 13 42.72 -81.36 47.75
CA LEU A 13 44.17 -81.30 47.86
C LEU A 13 44.62 -81.52 49.33
N LEU A 14 43.89 -80.92 50.27
CA LEU A 14 44.13 -81.09 51.71
C LEU A 14 43.82 -82.54 52.18
N THR A 15 42.75 -83.17 51.64
CA THR A 15 42.43 -84.57 51.96
C THR A 15 43.42 -85.57 51.30
N ALA A 16 43.94 -85.29 50.12
CA ALA A 16 44.97 -86.06 49.45
C ALA A 16 46.33 -85.95 50.18
N LEU A 17 46.69 -84.73 50.62
CA LEU A 17 47.85 -84.48 51.44
C LEU A 17 47.72 -85.15 52.81
N GLY A 18 46.58 -85.17 53.43
CA GLY A 18 46.34 -85.91 54.69
C GLY A 18 46.53 -87.42 54.55
N ARG A 19 46.06 -87.98 53.40
CA ARG A 19 46.25 -89.41 53.11
C ARG A 19 47.69 -89.78 52.89
N VAL A 20 48.39 -88.94 52.12
CA VAL A 20 49.85 -89.10 51.89
C VAL A 20 50.63 -88.94 53.17
N SER A 21 50.23 -88.08 54.08
CA SER A 21 50.83 -87.92 55.39
C SER A 21 50.66 -89.19 56.26
N ALA A 22 49.44 -89.74 56.27
CA ALA A 22 49.15 -90.96 57.07
C ALA A 22 49.92 -92.21 56.52
N GLU A 23 50.05 -92.30 55.20
CA GLU A 23 50.81 -93.38 54.55
C GLU A 23 52.32 -93.25 54.83
N ARG A 24 52.80 -92.01 54.88
CA ARG A 24 54.18 -91.72 55.24
C ARG A 24 54.47 -91.91 56.75
N ASP A 25 53.46 -91.67 57.59
CA ASP A 25 53.61 -91.93 59.01
C ASP A 25 53.77 -93.45 59.31
N ALA A 26 53.05 -94.34 58.59
CA ALA A 26 53.21 -95.78 58.67
C ALA A 26 54.55 -96.28 58.14
N ASP A 27 55.05 -95.71 57.00
CA ASP A 27 56.34 -95.99 56.45
C ASP A 27 57.48 -95.56 57.42
N ILE A 28 57.26 -94.50 58.17
CA ILE A 28 58.19 -94.00 59.15
C ILE A 28 58.29 -94.91 60.35
N GLU A 29 57.17 -95.50 60.79
CA GLU A 29 57.13 -96.40 61.91
C GLU A 29 57.92 -97.72 61.60
N ASP A 30 57.84 -98.21 60.37
CA ASP A 30 58.63 -99.36 59.88
C ASP A 30 60.14 -99.06 59.79
N ILE A 31 60.47 -97.85 59.32
CA ILE A 31 61.91 -97.44 59.26
C ILE A 31 62.51 -97.18 60.66
N CYS A 32 61.65 -96.67 61.59
CA CYS A 32 62.08 -96.40 62.94
C CYS A 32 62.42 -97.68 63.71
N THR A 33 61.81 -98.80 63.37
CA THR A 33 62.11 -100.10 64.04
C THR A 33 63.41 -100.75 63.58
N ASN A 34 63.85 -100.45 62.31
CA ASN A 34 65.03 -101.06 61.70
C ASN A 34 66.29 -100.19 61.68
N ASN A 35 66.18 -98.80 61.62
CA ASN A 35 67.32 -97.87 61.52
C ASN A 35 67.07 -96.56 62.27
N HIS A 36 67.45 -96.47 63.55
CA HIS A 36 67.17 -95.27 64.42
C HIS A 36 67.83 -94.01 63.85
N GLN A 37 68.92 -94.04 63.24
CA GLN A 37 69.63 -92.88 62.71
C GLN A 37 69.06 -92.32 61.40
N GLU A 38 68.55 -93.19 60.49
CA GLU A 38 67.89 -92.83 59.29
C GLU A 38 66.48 -92.32 59.58
N PHE A 39 65.81 -92.81 60.61
CA PHE A 39 64.54 -92.32 61.09
C PHE A 39 64.60 -90.86 61.56
N VAL A 40 65.63 -90.55 62.42
CA VAL A 40 65.78 -89.18 62.91
C VAL A 40 66.05 -88.22 61.76
N THR A 41 66.89 -88.58 60.77
CA THR A 41 67.14 -87.73 59.58
C THR A 41 65.92 -87.60 58.68
N SER A 42 65.06 -88.60 58.57
CA SER A 42 63.82 -88.58 57.79
C SER A 42 62.77 -87.72 58.46
N VAL A 43 62.65 -87.82 59.83
CA VAL A 43 61.75 -86.97 60.60
C VAL A 43 62.19 -85.52 60.50
N THR A 44 63.51 -85.23 60.61
CA THR A 44 63.99 -83.84 60.44
C THR A 44 63.72 -83.31 59.05
N ARG A 45 63.86 -84.11 57.99
CA ARG A 45 63.53 -83.75 56.61
C ARG A 45 62.06 -83.57 56.45
N LEU A 46 61.18 -84.32 57.13
CA LEU A 46 59.70 -84.22 57.08
C LEU A 46 59.26 -82.95 57.77
N ASP A 47 59.87 -82.61 58.91
CA ASP A 47 59.53 -81.40 59.65
C ASP A 47 59.94 -80.13 58.86
N GLN A 48 61.16 -80.22 58.22
CA GLN A 48 61.58 -79.15 57.31
C GLN A 48 60.68 -79.07 56.07
N GLY A 49 60.24 -80.21 55.49
CA GLY A 49 59.25 -80.21 54.40
C GLY A 49 57.88 -79.65 54.80
N ARG A 50 57.49 -79.98 56.09
CA ARG A 50 56.28 -79.41 56.67
C ARG A 50 56.34 -77.89 56.83
N GLU A 51 57.49 -77.39 57.27
CA GLU A 51 57.71 -75.95 57.43
C GLU A 51 57.77 -75.25 56.08
N GLU A 52 58.42 -75.85 55.06
CA GLU A 52 58.44 -75.37 53.69
C GLU A 52 57.02 -75.36 53.06
N CYS A 53 56.18 -76.40 53.32
CA CYS A 53 54.82 -76.47 52.87
C CYS A 53 53.89 -75.38 53.53
N THR A 54 54.11 -75.11 54.83
CA THR A 54 53.38 -74.07 55.51
C THR A 54 53.79 -72.69 55.02
N ASN A 55 55.07 -72.48 54.75
CA ASN A 55 55.54 -71.22 54.16
C ASN A 55 54.99 -71.02 52.72
N LEU A 56 55.03 -72.11 51.89
CA LEU A 56 54.43 -72.08 50.56
C LEU A 56 52.92 -71.81 50.61
N GLY A 57 52.22 -72.42 51.61
CA GLY A 57 50.80 -72.13 51.82
C GLY A 57 50.50 -70.64 52.14
N ASN A 58 51.34 -70.05 53.02
CA ASN A 58 51.28 -68.66 53.35
C ASN A 58 51.60 -67.73 52.14
N ASP A 59 52.59 -68.10 51.34
CA ASP A 59 52.98 -67.38 50.15
C ASP A 59 51.85 -67.43 49.10
N ILE A 60 51.21 -68.58 48.95
CA ILE A 60 50.02 -68.70 48.04
C ILE A 60 48.89 -67.85 48.54
N LEU A 61 48.61 -67.86 49.87
CA LEU A 61 47.56 -67.01 50.43
C LEU A 61 47.86 -65.54 50.25
N ASN A 62 49.12 -65.11 50.45
CA ASN A 62 49.52 -63.72 50.22
C ASN A 62 49.43 -63.38 48.74
N LEU A 63 49.79 -64.30 47.85
CA LEU A 63 49.62 -64.05 46.40
C LEU A 63 48.18 -63.94 45.95
N VAL A 64 47.30 -64.81 46.50
CA VAL A 64 45.87 -64.76 46.24
C VAL A 64 45.26 -63.42 46.73
N GLN A 65 45.67 -63.02 47.92
CA GLN A 65 45.21 -61.78 48.53
C GLN A 65 45.73 -60.58 47.73
N SER A 66 46.99 -60.60 47.31
CA SER A 66 47.56 -59.54 46.42
C SER A 66 46.87 -59.52 45.07
N TYR A 67 46.51 -60.66 44.51
CA TYR A 67 45.79 -60.74 43.25
C TYR A 67 44.38 -60.25 43.35
N GLN A 68 43.66 -60.60 44.45
CA GLN A 68 42.34 -60.09 44.73
C GLN A 68 42.33 -58.55 44.89
N SER A 69 43.23 -58.01 45.71
CA SER A 69 43.38 -56.58 45.92
C SER A 69 43.72 -55.81 44.64
N SER A 70 44.60 -56.41 43.80
CA SER A 70 44.98 -55.90 42.49
C SER A 70 43.80 -55.93 41.53
N THR A 71 42.97 -56.98 41.54
CA THR A 71 41.80 -57.16 40.69
C THR A 71 40.71 -56.19 41.08
N ASP A 72 40.50 -56.02 42.42
CA ASP A 72 39.50 -55.02 42.94
C ASP A 72 39.93 -53.60 42.64
N ASN A 73 41.25 -53.31 42.72
CA ASN A 73 41.76 -52.00 42.30
C ASN A 73 41.59 -51.74 40.81
N LEU A 74 41.82 -52.73 39.95
CA LEU A 74 41.59 -52.64 38.51
C LEU A 74 40.16 -52.51 38.18
N ALA A 75 39.25 -53.21 38.87
CA ALA A 75 37.80 -53.07 38.73
C ALA A 75 37.32 -51.68 39.15
N ALA A 76 37.80 -51.11 40.27
CA ALA A 76 37.53 -49.76 40.70
C ALA A 76 38.07 -48.71 39.71
N GLN A 77 39.33 -48.88 39.22
CA GLN A 77 39.88 -47.96 38.23
C GLN A 77 39.10 -48.01 36.90
N LYS A 78 38.70 -49.19 36.43
CA LYS A 78 37.87 -49.36 35.21
C LYS A 78 36.51 -48.66 35.39
N LYS A 79 35.88 -48.85 36.58
CA LYS A 79 34.61 -48.18 36.86
C LYS A 79 34.78 -46.66 36.86
N ASN A 80 35.80 -46.13 37.54
CA ASN A 80 36.09 -44.69 37.53
C ASN A 80 36.38 -44.15 36.15
N LEU A 81 37.08 -44.91 35.28
CA LEU A 81 37.33 -44.55 33.88
C LEU A 81 36.03 -44.51 33.07
N VAL A 82 35.13 -45.49 33.23
CA VAL A 82 33.83 -45.52 32.57
C VAL A 82 32.94 -44.35 33.04
N ASP A 83 32.91 -44.12 34.35
CA ASP A 83 32.16 -43.02 34.94
C ASP A 83 32.69 -41.64 34.43
N SER A 84 34.03 -41.47 34.45
CA SER A 84 34.67 -40.26 33.89
C SER A 84 34.40 -40.08 32.40
N ARG A 85 34.38 -41.15 31.63
CA ARG A 85 34.03 -41.10 30.19
C ARG A 85 32.57 -40.71 30.00
N ASN A 86 31.67 -41.30 30.76
CA ASN A 86 30.23 -40.96 30.74
C ASN A 86 30.00 -39.50 31.14
N VAL A 87 30.66 -39.02 32.20
CA VAL A 87 30.60 -37.61 32.61
C VAL A 87 31.12 -36.69 31.52
N ARG A 88 32.24 -37.02 30.90
CA ARG A 88 32.81 -36.25 29.80
C ARG A 88 31.85 -36.22 28.60
N GLN A 89 31.31 -37.36 28.21
CA GLN A 89 30.31 -37.43 27.13
C GLN A 89 29.07 -36.57 27.42
N ASN A 90 28.56 -36.67 28.64
CA ASN A 90 27.41 -35.84 29.07
C ASN A 90 27.73 -34.33 29.06
N ILE A 91 28.98 -33.95 29.45
CA ILE A 91 29.44 -32.57 29.36
C ILE A 91 29.57 -32.12 27.91
N ASP A 92 30.14 -32.93 27.03
CA ASP A 92 30.31 -32.64 25.61
C ASP A 92 28.92 -32.48 24.95
N GLU A 93 27.98 -33.41 25.18
CA GLU A 93 26.59 -33.33 24.70
C GLU A 93 25.83 -32.10 25.26
N SER A 94 25.98 -31.81 26.55
CA SER A 94 25.37 -30.63 27.17
C SER A 94 25.96 -29.34 26.63
N THR A 95 27.25 -29.30 26.34
CA THR A 95 27.94 -28.14 25.78
C THR A 95 27.45 -27.86 24.35
N GLU A 96 27.25 -28.89 23.55
CA GLU A 96 26.74 -28.80 22.19
C GLU A 96 25.29 -28.33 22.20
N ALA A 97 24.44 -28.90 23.05
CA ALA A 97 23.06 -28.45 23.24
C ALA A 97 22.95 -26.96 23.68
N LEU A 98 23.85 -26.55 24.59
CA LEU A 98 23.89 -25.14 25.02
C LEU A 98 24.34 -24.19 23.90
N LYS A 99 25.29 -24.61 23.05
CA LYS A 99 25.70 -23.81 21.89
C LYS A 99 24.55 -23.66 20.89
N GLU A 100 23.84 -24.73 20.59
CA GLU A 100 22.67 -24.70 19.72
C GLU A 100 21.57 -23.76 20.30
N CYS A 101 21.29 -23.87 21.60
CA CYS A 101 20.32 -22.95 22.25
C CYS A 101 20.79 -21.50 22.18
N LEU A 102 22.08 -21.25 22.32
CA LEU A 102 22.66 -19.90 22.26
C LEU A 102 22.56 -19.29 20.87
N ASP A 103 22.78 -20.08 19.82
CA ASP A 103 22.61 -19.63 18.43
C ASP A 103 21.15 -19.27 18.13
N VAL A 104 20.21 -20.09 18.59
CA VAL A 104 18.77 -19.82 18.46
C VAL A 104 18.36 -18.57 19.25
N LEU A 105 18.87 -18.37 20.47
CA LEU A 105 18.61 -17.16 21.24
C LEU A 105 19.22 -15.90 20.62
N ARG A 106 20.38 -16.02 19.96
CA ARG A 106 20.97 -14.89 19.20
C ARG A 106 20.07 -14.48 18.06
N LEU A 107 19.55 -15.42 17.27
CA LEU A 107 18.60 -15.13 16.19
C LEU A 107 17.31 -14.52 16.75
N ALA A 108 16.77 -15.04 17.85
CA ALA A 108 15.59 -14.48 18.49
C ALA A 108 15.81 -13.03 18.97
N ASN A 109 16.97 -12.73 19.57
CA ASN A 109 17.34 -11.37 19.95
C ASN A 109 17.51 -10.46 18.75
N GLN A 110 18.12 -10.96 17.66
CA GLN A 110 18.26 -10.23 16.41
C GLN A 110 16.90 -9.85 15.83
N VAL A 111 15.92 -10.76 15.83
CA VAL A 111 14.53 -10.46 15.43
C VAL A 111 13.95 -9.35 16.29
N HIS A 112 14.12 -9.44 17.61
CA HIS A 112 13.62 -8.42 18.54
C HIS A 112 14.24 -7.04 18.29
N ASP A 113 15.55 -7.00 18.11
CA ASP A 113 16.27 -5.74 17.83
C ASP A 113 15.86 -5.12 16.48
N LEU A 114 15.63 -5.94 15.45
CA LEU A 114 15.19 -5.47 14.14
C LEU A 114 13.75 -4.94 14.19
N VAL A 115 12.86 -5.59 14.94
CA VAL A 115 11.50 -5.09 15.17
C VAL A 115 11.53 -3.76 15.94
N ALA A 116 12.37 -3.65 16.97
CA ALA A 116 12.53 -2.40 17.73
C ALA A 116 13.07 -1.25 16.87
N LYS A 117 13.89 -1.55 15.85
CA LYS A 117 14.41 -0.58 14.87
C LYS A 117 13.46 -0.29 13.71
N GLN A 118 12.26 -0.86 13.72
CA GLN A 118 11.26 -0.74 12.64
C GLN A 118 11.75 -1.26 11.26
N ASN A 119 12.74 -2.15 11.25
CA ASN A 119 13.18 -2.82 10.04
C ASN A 119 12.44 -4.14 9.85
N HIS A 120 11.19 -4.03 9.42
CA HIS A 120 10.23 -5.14 9.41
C HIS A 120 10.60 -6.25 8.43
N TYR A 121 11.13 -5.90 7.26
CA TYR A 121 11.54 -6.88 6.25
C TYR A 121 12.72 -7.72 6.74
N ALA A 122 13.75 -7.09 7.32
CA ALA A 122 14.88 -7.79 7.87
C ALA A 122 14.49 -8.64 9.10
N ALA A 123 13.54 -8.16 9.92
CA ALA A 123 13.00 -8.91 11.05
C ALA A 123 12.26 -10.18 10.58
N LEU A 124 11.46 -10.09 9.53
CA LEU A 124 10.77 -11.25 8.96
C LEU A 124 11.76 -12.27 8.41
N ARG A 125 12.79 -11.82 7.68
CA ARG A 125 13.84 -12.71 7.15
C ARG A 125 14.61 -13.41 8.26
N ALA A 126 14.95 -12.70 9.34
CA ALA A 126 15.60 -13.29 10.51
C ALA A 126 14.67 -14.28 11.23
N LEU A 127 13.36 -14.03 11.24
CA LEU A 127 12.36 -14.93 11.81
C LEU A 127 12.22 -16.23 11.00
N ASP A 128 12.27 -16.15 9.67
CA ASP A 128 12.28 -17.32 8.78
C ASP A 128 13.55 -18.15 8.97
N GLU A 129 14.72 -17.49 9.13
CA GLU A 129 15.97 -18.16 9.45
C GLU A 129 15.91 -18.86 10.82
N LEU A 130 15.31 -18.22 11.82
CA LEU A 130 15.05 -18.81 13.13
C LEU A 130 14.15 -20.05 13.01
N GLN A 131 13.06 -19.97 12.23
CA GLN A 131 12.16 -21.08 12.01
C GLN A 131 12.84 -22.27 11.33
N LEU A 132 13.63 -22.02 10.30
CA LEU A 132 14.42 -23.04 9.60
C LEU A 132 15.45 -23.67 10.54
N THR A 133 16.11 -22.88 11.38
CA THR A 133 17.10 -23.37 12.34
C THR A 133 16.46 -24.26 13.42
N LEU A 134 15.29 -23.87 13.90
CA LEU A 134 14.51 -24.68 14.85
C LEU A 134 14.07 -26.02 14.26
N GLN A 135 13.67 -26.04 12.99
CA GLN A 135 13.28 -27.27 12.29
C GLN A 135 14.48 -28.18 11.97
N ALA A 136 15.61 -27.60 11.58
CA ALA A 136 16.79 -28.37 11.15
C ALA A 136 17.55 -29.06 12.30
N ARG A 137 17.55 -28.46 13.50
CA ARG A 137 18.40 -28.90 14.63
C ARG A 137 17.70 -29.72 15.72
N GLU A 138 16.47 -30.15 15.52
CA GLU A 138 15.68 -30.83 16.56
C GLU A 138 15.67 -30.11 17.95
N THR A 139 15.98 -28.81 17.96
CA THR A 139 16.01 -27.99 19.18
C THR A 139 14.64 -27.89 19.86
N THR A 140 13.58 -28.30 19.18
CA THR A 140 12.22 -28.51 19.71
C THR A 140 12.16 -29.51 20.88
N ARG A 141 13.21 -30.36 21.06
CA ARG A 141 13.34 -31.22 22.25
C ARG A 141 13.53 -30.42 23.55
N TYR A 142 14.00 -29.19 23.45
CA TYR A 142 14.22 -28.32 24.61
C TYR A 142 13.02 -27.39 24.81
N LYS A 143 12.66 -27.13 26.07
CA LYS A 143 11.56 -26.21 26.40
C LYS A 143 11.69 -24.83 25.75
N ILE A 144 12.92 -24.37 25.54
CA ILE A 144 13.21 -23.08 24.89
C ILE A 144 12.79 -23.12 23.40
N GLY A 145 13.10 -24.21 22.70
CA GLY A 145 12.70 -24.39 21.29
C GLY A 145 11.18 -24.42 21.14
N ASP A 146 10.47 -25.17 21.99
CA ASP A 146 9.00 -25.24 21.99
C ASP A 146 8.36 -23.88 22.30
N LEU A 147 8.92 -23.10 23.22
CA LEU A 147 8.44 -21.75 23.51
C LEU A 147 8.66 -20.78 22.36
N LEU A 148 9.82 -20.84 21.70
CA LEU A 148 10.12 -20.00 20.55
C LEU A 148 9.26 -20.37 19.34
N GLU A 149 9.07 -21.64 19.04
CA GLU A 149 8.20 -22.11 17.97
C GLU A 149 6.76 -21.59 18.16
N LYS A 150 6.23 -21.67 19.36
CA LYS A 150 4.90 -21.11 19.70
C LYS A 150 4.84 -19.58 19.62
N SER A 151 5.97 -18.89 19.78
CA SER A 151 6.04 -17.44 19.68
C SER A 151 6.12 -16.92 18.25
N ILE A 152 6.57 -17.73 17.29
CA ILE A 152 6.72 -17.34 15.87
C ILE A 152 5.43 -16.76 15.29
N PRO A 153 4.25 -17.42 15.38
CA PRO A 153 3.03 -16.87 14.80
C PRO A 153 2.60 -15.54 15.46
N ALA A 154 2.86 -15.38 16.76
CA ALA A 154 2.59 -14.13 17.46
C ALA A 154 3.51 -13.01 16.99
N THR A 155 4.79 -13.30 16.77
CA THR A 155 5.77 -12.34 16.24
C THR A 155 5.45 -11.97 14.80
N GLN A 156 5.08 -12.91 13.94
CA GLN A 156 4.62 -12.65 12.58
C GLN A 156 3.40 -11.74 12.55
N LYS A 157 2.44 -11.98 13.45
CA LYS A 157 1.26 -11.13 13.58
C LYS A 157 1.63 -9.72 14.04
N MET A 158 2.53 -9.59 15.01
CA MET A 158 3.02 -8.30 15.50
C MET A 158 3.74 -7.51 14.41
N ILE A 159 4.59 -8.16 13.62
CA ILE A 159 5.27 -7.54 12.46
C ILE A 159 4.22 -7.07 11.45
N ALA A 160 3.25 -7.90 11.10
CA ALA A 160 2.18 -7.54 10.17
C ALA A 160 1.36 -6.33 10.64
N GLU A 161 0.99 -6.28 11.93
CA GLU A 161 0.26 -5.17 12.53
C GLU A 161 1.10 -3.88 12.55
N ALA A 162 2.40 -3.97 12.87
CA ALA A 162 3.31 -2.83 12.87
C ALA A 162 3.47 -2.24 11.46
N VAL A 163 3.70 -3.09 10.46
CA VAL A 163 3.83 -2.66 9.06
C VAL A 163 2.53 -2.04 8.54
N MET A 164 1.37 -2.57 8.94
CA MET A 164 0.08 -1.95 8.60
C MET A 164 -0.10 -0.58 9.27
N ALA A 165 0.38 -0.39 10.49
CA ALA A 165 0.35 0.90 11.16
C ALA A 165 1.24 1.94 10.43
N ASP A 166 2.44 1.52 10.02
CA ASP A 166 3.36 2.35 9.24
C ASP A 166 2.77 2.70 7.87
N LEU A 167 2.17 1.72 7.18
CA LEU A 167 1.47 1.95 5.92
C LEU A 167 0.29 2.92 6.10
N ASN A 168 -0.51 2.76 7.14
CA ASN A 168 -1.61 3.68 7.42
C ASN A 168 -1.10 5.11 7.66
N THR A 169 0.00 5.27 8.40
CA THR A 169 0.64 6.56 8.62
C THR A 169 1.12 7.17 7.29
N TRP A 170 1.74 6.37 6.43
CA TRP A 170 2.14 6.78 5.10
C TRP A 170 0.93 7.16 4.22
N LEU A 171 -0.16 6.39 4.26
CA LEU A 171 -1.39 6.69 3.53
C LEU A 171 -2.03 8.03 3.97
N TYR A 172 -1.93 8.39 5.25
CA TYR A 172 -2.36 9.71 5.71
C TYR A 172 -1.48 10.83 5.16
N ARG A 173 -0.16 10.65 5.14
CA ARG A 173 0.76 11.63 4.51
C ARG A 173 0.50 11.78 3.00
N ILE A 174 0.27 10.67 2.30
CA ILE A 174 -0.07 10.69 0.87
C ILE A 174 -1.38 11.40 0.60
N ARG A 175 -2.36 11.32 1.48
CA ARG A 175 -3.59 12.10 1.34
C ARG A 175 -3.29 13.61 1.30
N ASP A 176 -2.42 14.08 2.16
CA ASP A 176 -2.06 15.50 2.20
C ASP A 176 -1.24 15.89 0.95
N VAL A 177 -0.37 15.01 0.47
CA VAL A 177 0.36 15.19 -0.80
C VAL A 177 -0.58 15.11 -2.02
N SER A 178 -1.68 14.38 -1.92
CA SER A 178 -2.64 14.24 -3.03
C SER A 178 -3.19 15.59 -3.52
N GLN A 179 -3.36 16.56 -2.63
CA GLN A 179 -3.79 17.91 -3.00
C GLN A 179 -2.80 18.54 -4.00
N TYR A 180 -1.50 18.48 -3.70
CA TYR A 180 -0.45 19.02 -4.56
C TYR A 180 -0.32 18.26 -5.88
N VAL A 181 -0.49 16.94 -5.85
CA VAL A 181 -0.52 16.11 -7.08
C VAL A 181 -1.66 16.56 -7.99
N GLY A 182 -2.82 16.85 -7.42
CA GLY A 182 -3.97 17.36 -8.18
C GLY A 182 -3.72 18.75 -8.75
N GLU A 183 -3.15 19.66 -7.98
CA GLU A 183 -2.78 21.00 -8.42
C GLU A 183 -1.81 20.95 -9.61
N VAL A 184 -0.76 20.13 -9.52
CA VAL A 184 0.20 19.92 -10.62
C VAL A 184 -0.47 19.32 -11.86
N ALA A 185 -1.39 18.37 -11.69
CA ALA A 185 -2.14 17.78 -12.79
C ALA A 185 -3.06 18.79 -13.48
N PHE A 186 -3.70 19.68 -12.71
CA PHE A 186 -4.53 20.78 -13.25
C PHE A 186 -3.66 21.77 -14.01
N PHE A 187 -2.58 22.22 -13.43
CA PHE A 187 -1.64 23.15 -14.06
C PHE A 187 -1.13 22.61 -15.40
N HIS A 188 -0.73 21.34 -15.45
CA HIS A 188 -0.32 20.69 -16.70
C HIS A 188 -1.46 20.68 -17.74
N THR A 189 -2.69 20.41 -17.33
CA THR A 189 -3.84 20.43 -18.23
C THR A 189 -4.14 21.84 -18.71
N GLU A 190 -4.01 22.87 -17.85
CA GLU A 190 -4.15 24.28 -18.23
C GLU A 190 -3.09 24.70 -19.25
N GLN A 191 -1.84 24.28 -19.07
CA GLN A 191 -0.79 24.55 -20.06
C GLN A 191 -1.10 23.89 -21.42
N ARG A 192 -1.62 22.66 -21.42
CA ARG A 192 -2.05 21.99 -22.66
C ARG A 192 -3.21 22.74 -23.34
N ARG A 193 -4.18 23.24 -22.56
CA ARG A 193 -5.25 24.11 -23.08
C ARG A 193 -4.70 25.39 -23.71
N ALA A 194 -3.77 26.06 -23.04
CA ALA A 194 -3.16 27.27 -23.56
C ALA A 194 -2.42 27.02 -24.88
N ARG A 195 -1.63 25.97 -24.94
CA ARG A 195 -0.94 25.54 -26.19
C ARG A 195 -1.92 25.19 -27.31
N GLN A 196 -3.03 24.52 -26.99
CA GLN A 196 -4.06 24.23 -27.97
C GLN A 196 -4.71 25.52 -28.49
N LYS A 197 -4.99 26.49 -27.62
CA LYS A 197 -5.54 27.80 -27.99
C LYS A 197 -4.60 28.59 -28.91
N GLU A 198 -3.30 28.56 -28.67
CA GLU A 198 -2.29 29.15 -29.54
C GLU A 198 -2.25 28.44 -30.93
N ARG A 199 -2.38 27.11 -30.94
CA ARG A 199 -2.44 26.35 -32.20
C ARG A 199 -3.71 26.65 -32.97
N MET A 200 -4.87 26.89 -32.31
CA MET A 200 -6.10 27.32 -32.98
C MET A 200 -5.95 28.64 -33.72
N THR A 201 -5.14 29.55 -33.18
CA THR A 201 -4.86 30.84 -33.83
C THR A 201 -3.89 30.70 -35.03
N ALA A 202 -3.04 29.69 -35.00
CA ALA A 202 -2.05 29.42 -36.05
C ALA A 202 -2.61 28.54 -37.16
N ASP A 203 -3.42 27.51 -36.83
CA ASP A 203 -4.03 26.59 -37.80
C ASP A 203 -5.39 26.10 -37.29
N GLU A 204 -6.47 26.57 -37.96
CA GLU A 204 -7.87 26.25 -37.61
C GLU A 204 -8.14 24.74 -37.65
N TYR A 205 -7.47 24.00 -38.55
CA TYR A 205 -7.65 22.55 -38.66
C TYR A 205 -7.09 21.81 -37.46
N LEU A 206 -5.86 22.12 -37.02
CA LEU A 206 -5.26 21.52 -35.80
C LEU A 206 -5.98 21.92 -34.55
N GLY A 207 -6.48 23.14 -34.47
CA GLY A 207 -7.30 23.62 -33.37
C GLY A 207 -8.66 22.92 -33.25
N SER A 208 -9.12 22.24 -34.29
CA SER A 208 -10.41 21.52 -34.28
C SER A 208 -10.41 20.26 -33.42
N PHE A 209 -9.26 19.74 -33.05
CA PHE A 209 -9.15 18.51 -32.24
C PHE A 209 -9.25 18.79 -30.75
N LYS A 210 -10.09 18.01 -30.06
CA LYS A 210 -10.26 18.12 -28.61
C LYS A 210 -9.00 17.65 -27.87
N LEU A 211 -8.77 18.20 -26.69
CA LEU A 211 -7.77 17.67 -25.76
C LEU A 211 -7.96 16.15 -25.53
N ASN A 212 -6.88 15.45 -25.27
CA ASN A 212 -6.83 14.00 -25.06
C ASN A 212 -7.18 13.14 -26.29
N THR A 213 -7.26 13.72 -27.49
CA THR A 213 -7.32 12.95 -28.72
C THR A 213 -5.93 12.46 -29.12
N ALA A 214 -5.88 11.36 -29.87
CA ALA A 214 -4.59 10.81 -30.33
C ALA A 214 -3.77 11.83 -31.16
N ILE A 215 -4.44 12.70 -31.92
CA ILE A 215 -3.80 13.71 -32.76
C ILE A 215 -3.20 14.82 -31.89
N GLU A 216 -3.92 15.28 -30.87
CA GLU A 216 -3.38 16.28 -29.94
C GLU A 216 -2.17 15.74 -29.18
N LEU A 217 -2.24 14.49 -28.69
CA LEU A 217 -1.14 13.84 -27.99
C LEU A 217 0.11 13.63 -28.85
N VAL A 218 -0.05 13.34 -30.15
CA VAL A 218 1.07 13.20 -31.07
C VAL A 218 1.64 14.56 -31.47
N ALA A 219 0.79 15.57 -31.63
CA ALA A 219 1.21 16.93 -32.00
C ALA A 219 1.93 17.66 -30.84
N ASP A 220 1.72 17.21 -29.62
CA ASP A 220 2.28 17.85 -28.42
C ASP A 220 3.58 17.15 -28.04
N GLU A 221 4.48 16.74 -28.82
CA GLU A 221 5.83 16.16 -28.52
C GLU A 221 6.22 16.18 -27.02
N THR A 222 5.23 15.95 -26.14
CA THR A 222 5.42 16.06 -24.69
C THR A 222 6.20 14.84 -24.21
N GLU A 223 7.33 15.07 -23.58
CA GLU A 223 7.97 14.13 -22.66
C GLU A 223 6.92 13.55 -21.73
N GLU A 224 7.04 12.26 -21.43
CA GLU A 224 6.16 11.59 -20.47
C GLU A 224 6.19 12.37 -19.12
N TYR A 225 5.19 13.23 -18.90
CA TYR A 225 5.09 14.04 -17.72
C TYR A 225 4.62 13.16 -16.53
N ASP A 226 5.54 12.79 -15.65
CA ASP A 226 5.21 12.06 -14.44
C ASP A 226 4.82 13.02 -13.30
N VAL A 227 3.52 13.22 -13.11
CA VAL A 227 2.97 14.06 -12.03
C VAL A 227 3.34 13.55 -10.64
N LEU A 228 3.65 12.25 -10.49
CA LEU A 228 4.00 11.64 -9.20
C LEU A 228 5.48 11.78 -8.84
N ASN A 229 6.31 12.17 -9.79
CA ASN A 229 7.73 12.40 -9.60
C ASN A 229 8.17 13.63 -10.38
N ASN A 230 7.69 14.79 -9.97
CA ASN A 230 8.00 16.07 -10.58
C ASN A 230 8.97 16.85 -9.69
N GLU A 231 10.22 16.97 -10.14
CA GLU A 231 11.27 17.71 -9.43
C GLU A 231 10.98 19.23 -9.42
N GLU A 232 10.40 19.77 -10.48
CA GLU A 232 10.08 21.20 -10.59
C GLU A 232 8.98 21.60 -9.59
N ALA A 233 7.98 20.76 -9.42
CA ALA A 233 6.89 20.99 -8.47
C ALA A 233 7.19 20.48 -7.06
N GLN A 234 8.39 19.92 -6.81
CA GLN A 234 8.79 19.30 -5.54
C GLN A 234 7.82 18.21 -5.05
N VAL A 235 7.13 17.57 -5.98
CA VAL A 235 6.23 16.45 -5.69
C VAL A 235 6.97 15.15 -5.95
N GLN A 236 7.30 14.44 -4.89
CA GLN A 236 7.88 13.10 -4.96
C GLN A 236 7.10 12.16 -4.06
N VAL A 237 6.44 11.18 -4.69
CA VAL A 237 5.68 10.16 -3.98
C VAL A 237 6.54 8.91 -3.84
N ASP A 238 7.03 8.66 -2.61
CA ASP A 238 7.75 7.43 -2.29
C ASP A 238 6.76 6.28 -2.01
N PHE A 239 6.83 5.22 -2.81
CA PHE A 239 5.98 4.02 -2.68
C PHE A 239 6.66 2.88 -1.89
N THR A 240 7.86 3.07 -1.37
CA THR A 240 8.61 2.06 -0.61
C THR A 240 7.77 1.43 0.52
N PRO A 241 7.03 2.18 1.37
CA PRO A 241 6.24 1.58 2.44
C PRO A 241 5.12 0.65 1.93
N LEU A 242 4.56 0.92 0.76
CA LEU A 242 3.56 0.04 0.12
C LEU A 242 4.19 -1.27 -0.35
N PHE A 243 5.37 -1.21 -0.99
CA PHE A 243 6.09 -2.40 -1.44
C PHE A 243 6.54 -3.27 -0.26
N GLU A 244 7.09 -2.67 0.78
CA GLU A 244 7.48 -3.39 1.99
C GLU A 244 6.29 -4.11 2.63
N CYS A 245 5.17 -3.42 2.76
CA CYS A 245 3.96 -4.00 3.32
C CYS A 245 3.42 -5.16 2.46
N LEU A 246 3.41 -5.01 1.14
CA LEU A 246 2.97 -6.03 0.21
C LEU A 246 3.86 -7.29 0.32
N HIS A 247 5.18 -7.14 0.25
CA HIS A 247 6.12 -8.25 0.34
C HIS A 247 6.07 -8.98 1.68
N ILE A 248 5.91 -8.25 2.78
CA ILE A 248 5.79 -8.86 4.11
C ILE A 248 4.50 -9.68 4.22
N HIS A 249 3.37 -9.14 3.74
CA HIS A 249 2.10 -9.88 3.76
C HIS A 249 2.09 -11.06 2.79
N GLU A 250 2.80 -10.98 1.68
CA GLU A 250 3.00 -12.08 0.75
C GLU A 250 3.81 -13.22 1.40
N ALA A 251 4.93 -12.89 2.05
CA ALA A 251 5.75 -13.86 2.76
C ALA A 251 5.01 -14.54 3.92
N ILE A 252 4.13 -13.81 4.64
CA ILE A 252 3.31 -14.36 5.72
C ILE A 252 2.09 -15.15 5.17
N GLY A 253 1.77 -15.02 3.88
CA GLY A 253 0.59 -15.64 3.27
C GLY A 253 -0.75 -14.98 3.62
N LYS A 254 -0.75 -13.67 3.99
CA LYS A 254 -1.93 -12.89 4.40
C LYS A 254 -2.28 -11.76 3.42
N VAL A 255 -2.01 -11.94 2.14
CA VAL A 255 -2.22 -10.92 1.10
C VAL A 255 -3.69 -10.48 1.02
N ASP A 256 -4.63 -11.40 1.13
CA ASP A 256 -6.06 -11.07 1.01
C ASP A 256 -6.55 -10.21 2.19
N SER A 257 -6.06 -10.48 3.40
CA SER A 257 -6.35 -9.65 4.58
C SER A 257 -5.79 -8.24 4.40
N PHE A 258 -4.57 -8.13 3.90
CA PHE A 258 -3.93 -6.86 3.57
C PHE A 258 -4.75 -6.06 2.54
N LYS A 259 -5.14 -6.68 1.41
CA LYS A 259 -5.95 -6.04 0.37
C LYS A 259 -7.27 -5.50 0.91
N ALA A 260 -7.96 -6.28 1.75
CA ALA A 260 -9.22 -5.88 2.36
C ALA A 260 -9.05 -4.68 3.31
N GLU A 261 -8.02 -4.70 4.15
CA GLU A 261 -7.72 -3.61 5.09
C GLU A 261 -7.28 -2.34 4.37
N PHE A 262 -6.41 -2.46 3.36
CA PHE A 262 -6.02 -1.35 2.50
C PHE A 262 -7.24 -0.72 1.83
N ALA A 263 -8.11 -1.51 1.20
CA ALA A 263 -9.32 -1.02 0.57
C ALA A 263 -10.26 -0.30 1.57
N SER A 264 -10.41 -0.85 2.78
CA SER A 264 -11.18 -0.22 3.86
C SER A 264 -10.59 1.14 4.27
N THR A 265 -9.28 1.22 4.44
CA THR A 265 -8.58 2.47 4.80
C THR A 265 -8.74 3.52 3.71
N ARG A 266 -8.60 3.15 2.43
CA ARG A 266 -8.78 4.07 1.31
C ARG A 266 -10.23 4.57 1.20
N ARG A 267 -11.23 3.74 1.47
CA ARG A 267 -12.64 4.19 1.52
C ARG A 267 -12.86 5.24 2.62
N ARG A 268 -12.30 5.03 3.81
CA ARG A 268 -12.38 6.04 4.90
C ARG A 268 -11.68 7.35 4.52
N GLN A 269 -10.53 7.28 3.86
CA GLN A 269 -9.80 8.48 3.42
C GLN A 269 -10.56 9.26 2.34
N LYS A 270 -11.25 8.58 1.42
CA LYS A 270 -12.16 9.20 0.47
C LYS A 270 -13.20 10.08 1.17
N ASP A 271 -13.81 9.57 2.24
CA ASP A 271 -14.83 10.29 2.99
C ASP A 271 -14.29 11.53 3.73
N LEU A 272 -12.96 11.57 3.99
CA LEU A 272 -12.29 12.74 4.59
C LEU A 272 -11.96 13.84 3.56
N ILE A 273 -11.84 13.50 2.27
CA ILE A 273 -11.56 14.46 1.20
C ILE A 273 -12.80 15.27 0.83
N ILE A 274 -13.96 14.63 0.92
CA ILE A 274 -15.22 15.23 0.53
C ILE A 274 -15.83 15.99 1.72
N PRO A 275 -15.90 17.32 1.69
CA PRO A 275 -16.47 18.10 2.79
C PRO A 275 -17.99 17.90 2.85
N PRO A 276 -18.62 18.10 4.02
CA PRO A 276 -20.08 17.99 4.16
C PRO A 276 -20.85 19.12 3.48
N LYS A 277 -20.21 20.25 3.24
CA LYS A 277 -20.77 21.42 2.56
C LYS A 277 -19.70 22.06 1.66
N LEU A 278 -20.11 22.60 0.55
CA LEU A 278 -19.27 23.29 -0.42
C LEU A 278 -19.82 24.69 -0.67
N ARG A 279 -18.95 25.70 -0.63
CA ARG A 279 -19.24 27.04 -1.09
C ARG A 279 -18.63 27.24 -2.47
N VAL A 280 -19.34 27.93 -3.33
CA VAL A 280 -18.91 28.20 -4.72
C VAL A 280 -19.09 29.69 -5.07
N ASP A 281 -19.52 30.48 -4.09
CA ASP A 281 -19.75 31.92 -4.18
C ASP A 281 -18.50 32.78 -3.95
N ASP A 282 -17.36 32.16 -3.65
CA ASP A 282 -16.07 32.86 -3.51
C ASP A 282 -15.63 33.46 -4.85
N GLU A 283 -14.86 34.56 -4.80
CA GLU A 283 -14.38 35.28 -5.98
C GLU A 283 -13.66 34.39 -7.01
N ASP A 284 -12.92 33.36 -6.55
CA ASP A 284 -12.11 32.47 -7.40
C ASP A 284 -12.58 31.00 -7.39
N SER A 285 -13.72 30.68 -6.75
CA SER A 285 -14.20 29.30 -6.56
C SER A 285 -13.11 28.39 -5.94
N VAL A 286 -12.34 28.91 -4.99
CA VAL A 286 -11.17 28.25 -4.40
C VAL A 286 -11.54 26.95 -3.70
N GLU A 287 -12.66 26.95 -2.93
CA GLU A 287 -13.11 25.73 -2.25
C GLU A 287 -13.44 24.59 -3.25
N LEU A 288 -14.10 24.93 -4.36
CA LEU A 288 -14.41 23.98 -5.43
C LEU A 288 -13.14 23.46 -6.10
N LYS A 289 -12.20 24.36 -6.45
CA LYS A 289 -10.93 24.00 -7.08
C LYS A 289 -10.14 23.06 -6.17
N THR A 290 -9.99 23.42 -4.89
CA THR A 290 -9.29 22.60 -3.89
C THR A 290 -9.93 21.22 -3.72
N LEU A 291 -11.25 21.13 -3.68
CA LEU A 291 -11.95 19.84 -3.63
C LEU A 291 -11.64 18.98 -4.86
N LEU A 292 -11.75 19.55 -6.06
CA LEU A 292 -11.53 18.79 -7.30
C LEU A 292 -10.06 18.41 -7.51
N GLU A 293 -9.12 19.27 -7.12
CA GLU A 293 -7.69 18.94 -7.06
C GLU A 293 -7.42 17.79 -6.08
N GLY A 294 -8.00 17.83 -4.88
CA GLY A 294 -7.88 16.75 -3.90
C GLY A 294 -8.41 15.42 -4.43
N ILE A 295 -9.55 15.42 -5.11
CA ILE A 295 -10.13 14.22 -5.76
C ILE A 295 -9.23 13.72 -6.89
N ALA A 296 -8.76 14.64 -7.76
CA ALA A 296 -7.88 14.29 -8.86
C ALA A 296 -6.58 13.66 -8.35
N GLY A 297 -5.90 14.32 -7.42
CA GLY A 297 -4.64 13.82 -6.87
C GLY A 297 -4.80 12.49 -6.15
N PHE A 298 -5.84 12.32 -5.34
CA PHE A 298 -6.14 11.05 -4.68
C PHE A 298 -6.31 9.90 -5.68
N THR A 299 -7.02 10.14 -6.76
CA THR A 299 -7.31 9.14 -7.79
C THR A 299 -6.09 8.85 -8.66
N ILE A 300 -5.30 9.88 -8.99
CA ILE A 300 -4.02 9.74 -9.72
C ILE A 300 -3.03 8.91 -8.90
N VAL A 301 -2.91 9.17 -7.60
CA VAL A 301 -2.07 8.38 -6.69
C VAL A 301 -2.53 6.93 -6.62
N GLU A 302 -3.85 6.66 -6.52
CA GLU A 302 -4.39 5.30 -6.57
C GLU A 302 -3.98 4.58 -7.85
N ARG A 303 -4.13 5.24 -8.99
CA ARG A 303 -3.71 4.66 -10.27
C ARG A 303 -2.21 4.44 -10.36
N GLY A 304 -1.42 5.36 -9.79
CA GLY A 304 0.02 5.22 -9.68
C GLY A 304 0.44 4.02 -8.83
N MET A 305 -0.24 3.79 -7.70
CA MET A 305 -0.04 2.59 -6.87
C MET A 305 -0.33 1.33 -7.67
N MET A 306 -1.46 1.27 -8.38
CA MET A 306 -1.85 0.10 -9.19
C MET A 306 -0.85 -0.18 -10.31
N LYS A 307 -0.40 0.84 -11.04
CA LYS A 307 0.58 0.68 -12.13
C LYS A 307 1.92 0.15 -11.62
N ARG A 308 2.38 0.59 -10.44
CA ARG A 308 3.68 0.21 -9.86
C ARG A 308 3.67 -1.12 -9.10
N THR A 309 2.51 -1.59 -8.67
CA THR A 309 2.35 -2.86 -7.92
C THR A 309 1.75 -3.98 -8.77
N GLU A 310 1.86 -3.89 -10.10
CA GLU A 310 1.34 -4.90 -11.04
C GLU A 310 -0.13 -5.29 -10.78
N ASN A 311 -0.94 -4.29 -10.40
CA ASN A 311 -2.37 -4.45 -10.10
C ASN A 311 -2.64 -5.40 -8.92
N PHE A 312 -2.01 -5.15 -7.77
CA PHE A 312 -2.23 -5.96 -6.56
C PHE A 312 -3.71 -6.03 -6.12
N ARG A 313 -4.55 -5.10 -6.59
CA ARG A 313 -6.02 -5.11 -6.44
C ARG A 313 -6.70 -5.14 -7.82
N PRO A 314 -7.97 -5.60 -7.90
CA PRO A 314 -8.76 -5.50 -9.12
C PRO A 314 -8.94 -4.04 -9.56
N SER A 315 -8.86 -3.77 -10.85
CA SER A 315 -9.13 -2.44 -11.41
C SER A 315 -10.56 -1.96 -11.15
N THR A 316 -11.49 -2.89 -10.94
CA THR A 316 -12.89 -2.61 -10.55
C THR A 316 -12.99 -1.86 -9.24
N ASP A 317 -12.18 -2.20 -8.23
CA ASP A 317 -12.19 -1.53 -6.92
C ASP A 317 -11.80 -0.05 -7.03
N VAL A 318 -10.82 0.25 -7.89
CA VAL A 318 -10.39 1.64 -8.15
C VAL A 318 -11.49 2.39 -8.91
N GLN A 319 -12.16 1.73 -9.85
CA GLN A 319 -13.27 2.32 -10.58
C GLN A 319 -14.48 2.59 -9.68
N GLU A 320 -14.83 1.65 -8.80
CA GLU A 320 -15.90 1.85 -7.80
C GLU A 320 -15.60 3.03 -6.86
N LEU A 321 -14.34 3.14 -6.42
CA LEU A 321 -13.89 4.26 -5.58
C LEU A 321 -14.03 5.58 -6.33
N TRP A 322 -13.63 5.63 -7.60
CA TRP A 322 -13.77 6.79 -8.47
C TRP A 322 -15.23 7.16 -8.68
N ASP A 323 -16.08 6.19 -9.03
CA ASP A 323 -17.51 6.42 -9.30
C ASP A 323 -18.23 6.94 -8.04
N ALA A 324 -17.89 6.43 -6.86
CA ALA A 324 -18.40 6.90 -5.59
C ALA A 324 -17.96 8.35 -5.29
N MET A 325 -16.72 8.72 -5.60
CA MET A 325 -16.24 10.11 -5.45
C MET A 325 -16.92 11.05 -6.42
N CYS A 326 -17.07 10.66 -7.69
CA CYS A 326 -17.81 11.41 -8.69
C CYS A 326 -19.27 11.65 -8.29
N GLN A 327 -19.93 10.63 -7.77
CA GLN A 327 -21.32 10.73 -7.34
C GLN A 327 -21.49 11.69 -6.15
N SER A 328 -20.61 11.57 -5.16
CA SER A 328 -20.64 12.44 -3.97
C SER A 328 -20.32 13.90 -4.33
N SER A 329 -19.27 14.14 -5.13
CA SER A 329 -18.91 15.49 -5.59
C SER A 329 -19.97 16.10 -6.48
N SER A 330 -20.57 15.32 -7.39
CA SER A 330 -21.69 15.80 -8.23
C SER A 330 -22.91 16.21 -7.42
N ALA A 331 -23.24 15.47 -6.37
CA ALA A 331 -24.33 15.83 -5.47
C ALA A 331 -24.04 17.14 -4.71
N LEU A 332 -22.81 17.28 -4.19
CA LEU A 332 -22.40 18.51 -3.48
C LEU A 332 -22.43 19.73 -4.39
N ILE A 333 -21.85 19.63 -5.59
CA ILE A 333 -21.83 20.71 -6.56
C ILE A 333 -23.27 21.04 -7.01
N SER A 334 -24.08 20.03 -7.31
CA SER A 334 -25.49 20.24 -7.70
C SER A 334 -26.27 20.97 -6.61
N ASN A 335 -26.05 20.66 -5.33
CA ASN A 335 -26.68 21.34 -4.21
C ASN A 335 -26.18 22.80 -4.07
N ALA A 336 -24.86 23.00 -4.20
CA ALA A 336 -24.24 24.31 -4.08
C ALA A 336 -24.72 25.27 -5.16
N ILE A 337 -24.88 24.85 -6.41
CA ILE A 337 -25.32 25.71 -7.53
C ILE A 337 -26.81 26.05 -7.47
N THR A 338 -27.65 25.34 -6.71
CA THR A 338 -29.10 25.64 -6.65
C THR A 338 -29.39 27.03 -6.11
N THR A 339 -28.58 27.53 -5.20
CA THR A 339 -28.75 28.82 -4.52
C THR A 339 -28.07 29.98 -5.24
N ILE A 340 -27.34 29.70 -6.33
CA ILE A 340 -26.56 30.73 -7.04
C ILE A 340 -27.42 31.35 -8.16
N ASP A 341 -27.53 32.68 -8.11
CA ASP A 341 -28.21 33.50 -9.11
C ASP A 341 -27.23 34.43 -9.86
N ASP A 342 -25.93 34.26 -9.67
CA ASP A 342 -24.91 35.01 -10.41
C ASP A 342 -24.37 34.17 -11.59
N PRO A 343 -24.55 34.66 -12.85
CA PRO A 343 -24.09 33.93 -14.03
C PRO A 343 -22.55 33.83 -14.11
N GLU A 344 -21.78 34.78 -13.56
CA GLU A 344 -20.31 34.75 -13.59
C GLU A 344 -19.77 33.64 -12.71
N VAL A 345 -20.37 33.44 -11.53
CA VAL A 345 -20.01 32.32 -10.64
C VAL A 345 -20.27 30.98 -11.31
N LEU A 346 -21.43 30.83 -11.97
CA LEU A 346 -21.77 29.60 -12.69
C LEU A 346 -20.80 29.33 -13.86
N LEU A 347 -20.34 30.38 -14.53
CA LEU A 347 -19.36 30.27 -15.59
C LEU A 347 -17.99 29.78 -15.04
N ARG A 348 -17.52 30.34 -13.91
CA ARG A 348 -16.31 29.89 -13.22
C ARG A 348 -16.41 28.42 -12.80
N VAL A 349 -17.55 28.03 -12.21
CA VAL A 349 -17.82 26.62 -11.86
C VAL A 349 -17.73 25.72 -13.09
N THR A 350 -18.31 26.14 -14.23
CA THR A 350 -18.24 25.41 -15.50
C THR A 350 -16.81 25.23 -15.96
N SER A 351 -15.98 26.27 -15.88
CA SER A 351 -14.56 26.23 -16.27
C SER A 351 -13.76 25.27 -15.40
N VAL A 352 -13.92 25.32 -14.07
CA VAL A 352 -13.20 24.45 -13.13
C VAL A 352 -13.63 22.99 -13.29
N VAL A 353 -14.94 22.73 -13.44
CA VAL A 353 -15.44 21.36 -13.64
C VAL A 353 -14.97 20.80 -14.98
N SER A 354 -14.94 21.61 -16.04
CA SER A 354 -14.47 21.18 -17.36
C SER A 354 -12.96 20.86 -17.33
N LEU A 355 -12.16 21.65 -16.61
CA LEU A 355 -10.73 21.37 -16.38
C LEU A 355 -10.54 20.04 -15.66
N PHE A 356 -11.30 19.81 -14.60
CA PHE A 356 -11.27 18.53 -13.87
C PHE A 356 -11.60 17.34 -14.78
N ILE A 357 -12.64 17.45 -15.59
CA ILE A 357 -13.03 16.40 -16.54
C ILE A 357 -11.89 16.10 -17.51
N GLN A 358 -11.28 17.11 -18.11
CA GLN A 358 -10.19 16.94 -19.06
C GLN A 358 -8.95 16.32 -18.41
N THR A 359 -8.61 16.76 -17.20
CA THR A 359 -7.52 16.19 -16.42
C THR A 359 -7.77 14.70 -16.16
N MET A 360 -8.98 14.32 -15.72
CA MET A 360 -9.29 12.92 -15.42
C MET A 360 -9.39 12.04 -16.66
N GLN A 361 -9.82 12.60 -17.80
CA GLN A 361 -9.81 11.89 -19.09
C GLN A 361 -8.39 11.57 -19.56
N SER A 362 -7.40 12.45 -19.34
CA SER A 362 -5.99 12.15 -19.66
C SER A 362 -5.48 10.93 -18.89
N TRP A 363 -6.00 10.72 -17.68
CA TRP A 363 -5.72 9.54 -16.86
C TRP A 363 -6.65 8.35 -17.15
N LYS A 364 -7.46 8.42 -18.21
CA LYS A 364 -8.37 7.35 -18.67
C LYS A 364 -9.42 6.94 -17.63
N PHE A 365 -9.90 7.88 -16.80
CA PHE A 365 -11.06 7.67 -15.94
C PHE A 365 -12.36 7.97 -16.68
N SER A 366 -13.42 7.28 -16.30
CA SER A 366 -14.76 7.54 -16.84
C SER A 366 -15.27 8.90 -16.39
N SER A 367 -15.73 9.75 -17.33
CA SER A 367 -16.19 11.10 -17.08
C SER A 367 -17.69 11.32 -17.34
N SER A 368 -18.46 10.28 -17.65
CA SER A 368 -19.86 10.41 -18.07
C SER A 368 -20.75 11.10 -17.03
N ALA A 369 -20.61 10.74 -15.75
CA ALA A 369 -21.35 11.38 -14.66
C ALA A 369 -20.98 12.86 -14.48
N LEU A 370 -19.71 13.20 -14.64
CA LEU A 370 -19.21 14.57 -14.55
C LEU A 370 -19.64 15.43 -15.76
N THR A 371 -19.69 14.85 -16.94
CA THR A 371 -20.23 15.52 -18.13
C THR A 371 -21.71 15.85 -17.95
N ALA A 372 -22.49 14.92 -17.37
CA ALA A 372 -23.88 15.18 -17.03
C ALA A 372 -24.03 16.31 -15.98
N LEU A 373 -23.13 16.36 -14.98
CA LEU A 373 -23.06 17.47 -14.03
C LEU A 373 -22.75 18.79 -14.74
N LEU A 374 -21.74 18.81 -15.61
CA LEU A 374 -21.34 20.00 -16.38
C LEU A 374 -22.52 20.55 -17.17
N MET A 375 -23.30 19.68 -17.83
CA MET A 375 -24.52 20.09 -18.54
C MET A 375 -25.58 20.69 -17.62
N LYS A 376 -25.75 20.17 -16.40
CA LYS A 376 -26.68 20.77 -15.41
C LYS A 376 -26.22 22.16 -14.97
N VAL A 377 -24.91 22.36 -14.73
CA VAL A 377 -24.36 23.68 -14.39
C VAL A 377 -24.62 24.67 -15.52
N TYR A 378 -24.34 24.24 -16.76
CA TYR A 378 -24.57 25.06 -17.94
C TYR A 378 -26.06 25.39 -18.15
N GLN A 379 -26.98 24.44 -17.99
CA GLN A 379 -28.42 24.68 -18.02
C GLN A 379 -28.85 25.72 -16.99
N LYS A 380 -28.35 25.60 -15.75
CA LYS A 380 -28.61 26.60 -14.70
C LYS A 380 -28.08 27.99 -15.10
N HIS A 381 -26.85 28.04 -15.67
CA HIS A 381 -26.27 29.30 -16.16
C HIS A 381 -27.17 29.98 -17.21
N ILE A 382 -27.64 29.25 -18.22
CA ILE A 382 -28.55 29.78 -19.22
C ILE A 382 -29.87 30.27 -18.59
N LEU A 383 -30.43 29.53 -17.65
CA LEU A 383 -31.67 29.92 -16.96
C LEU A 383 -31.49 31.21 -16.17
N VAL A 384 -30.35 31.40 -15.49
CA VAL A 384 -30.05 32.62 -14.74
C VAL A 384 -29.87 33.81 -15.70
N LEU A 385 -29.11 33.61 -16.79
CA LEU A 385 -28.98 34.62 -17.83
C LEU A 385 -30.33 35.01 -18.42
N LYS A 386 -31.16 34.03 -18.77
CA LYS A 386 -32.52 34.28 -19.30
C LYS A 386 -33.34 35.13 -18.35
N LYS A 387 -33.30 34.82 -17.04
CA LYS A 387 -34.04 35.60 -16.04
C LYS A 387 -33.54 37.04 -15.98
N ARG A 388 -32.20 37.25 -15.93
CA ARG A 388 -31.59 38.58 -15.90
C ARG A 388 -31.97 39.41 -17.11
N TYR A 389 -31.79 38.88 -18.32
CA TYR A 389 -32.15 39.61 -19.54
C TYR A 389 -33.66 39.81 -19.70
N ALA A 390 -34.50 38.93 -19.16
CA ALA A 390 -35.95 39.18 -19.13
C ALA A 390 -36.33 40.35 -18.20
N GLU A 391 -35.63 40.51 -17.09
CA GLU A 391 -35.78 41.65 -16.18
C GLU A 391 -35.31 42.95 -16.86
N ASP A 392 -34.14 42.95 -17.52
CA ASP A 392 -33.59 44.08 -18.28
C ASP A 392 -34.55 44.50 -19.44
N PHE A 393 -35.08 43.53 -20.18
CA PHE A 393 -36.09 43.79 -21.21
C PHE A 393 -37.37 44.42 -20.67
N SER A 394 -37.83 43.95 -19.51
CA SER A 394 -39.00 44.52 -18.87
C SER A 394 -38.75 45.96 -18.42
N GLU A 395 -37.56 46.28 -17.93
CA GLU A 395 -37.16 47.63 -17.54
C GLU A 395 -37.09 48.56 -18.75
N ILE A 396 -36.42 48.13 -19.85
CA ILE A 396 -36.34 48.87 -21.10
C ILE A 396 -37.74 49.16 -21.65
N GLY A 397 -38.62 48.14 -21.67
CA GLY A 397 -39.99 48.28 -22.18
C GLY A 397 -40.87 49.22 -21.34
N THR A 398 -40.65 49.27 -20.00
CA THR A 398 -41.40 50.15 -19.11
C THR A 398 -40.90 51.59 -19.12
N SER A 399 -39.62 51.80 -19.44
CA SER A 399 -38.97 53.12 -19.47
C SER A 399 -39.08 53.82 -20.83
N ASP A 400 -39.47 53.08 -21.88
CA ASP A 400 -39.59 53.67 -23.24
C ASP A 400 -40.81 54.54 -23.41
N ASP A 401 -40.69 55.65 -24.16
CA ASP A 401 -41.77 56.58 -24.48
C ASP A 401 -42.50 56.20 -25.77
N TYR A 402 -42.12 55.14 -26.42
CA TYR A 402 -42.62 54.62 -27.71
C TYR A 402 -42.62 55.68 -28.84
N MET A 403 -41.75 56.69 -28.72
CA MET A 403 -41.61 57.70 -29.77
C MET A 403 -40.59 57.34 -30.81
N PRO A 404 -40.82 57.63 -32.09
CA PRO A 404 -39.87 57.40 -33.14
C PRO A 404 -38.53 58.09 -32.86
N MET A 405 -37.43 57.35 -32.99
CA MET A 405 -36.09 57.78 -32.61
C MET A 405 -35.54 58.82 -33.59
N PRO A 406 -35.23 60.07 -33.19
CA PRO A 406 -34.51 61.00 -34.00
C PRO A 406 -33.01 60.73 -34.05
N ILE A 407 -32.43 60.81 -35.27
CA ILE A 407 -30.98 60.64 -35.52
C ILE A 407 -30.48 61.92 -36.16
N ASN A 408 -29.45 62.50 -35.57
CA ASN A 408 -28.89 63.77 -35.98
C ASN A 408 -27.64 63.61 -36.89
N ASN A 409 -26.91 62.51 -36.72
CA ASN A 409 -25.62 62.32 -37.33
C ASN A 409 -25.50 60.99 -38.07
N LEU A 410 -24.67 60.95 -39.10
CA LEU A 410 -24.34 59.74 -39.84
C LEU A 410 -23.72 58.62 -38.97
N GLU A 411 -22.88 59.01 -37.99
CA GLU A 411 -22.23 58.07 -37.08
C GLU A 411 -23.25 57.36 -36.16
N GLU A 412 -24.25 58.07 -35.68
CA GLU A 412 -25.37 57.52 -34.90
C GLU A 412 -26.19 56.54 -35.75
N TYR A 413 -26.46 56.93 -36.97
CA TYR A 413 -27.18 56.10 -37.95
C TYR A 413 -26.45 54.77 -38.20
N ASP A 414 -25.17 54.83 -38.52
CA ASP A 414 -24.33 53.67 -38.78
C ASP A 414 -24.26 52.70 -37.59
N LYS A 415 -24.09 53.26 -36.37
CA LYS A 415 -24.10 52.46 -35.12
C LYS A 415 -25.44 51.75 -34.91
N ILE A 416 -26.54 52.41 -35.16
CA ILE A 416 -27.89 51.82 -34.97
C ILE A 416 -28.16 50.75 -36.00
N ILE A 417 -27.75 50.95 -37.26
CA ILE A 417 -27.87 49.94 -38.33
C ILE A 417 -26.97 48.73 -38.02
N GLU A 418 -25.75 48.98 -37.58
CA GLU A 418 -24.82 47.90 -37.24
C GLU A 418 -25.31 47.04 -36.04
N VAL A 419 -25.92 47.69 -35.04
CA VAL A 419 -26.45 47.03 -33.87
C VAL A 419 -27.82 46.39 -34.14
N GLY A 420 -28.71 47.06 -34.81
CA GLY A 420 -30.05 46.59 -35.14
C GLY A 420 -30.02 45.64 -36.35
N TRP A 421 -31.00 44.76 -36.44
CA TRP A 421 -31.21 43.91 -37.63
C TRP A 421 -32.13 44.57 -38.66
N TYR A 422 -32.24 45.89 -38.56
CA TYR A 422 -33.09 46.69 -39.47
C TYR A 422 -32.35 46.88 -40.82
N VAL A 423 -33.03 46.57 -41.90
CA VAL A 423 -32.60 46.85 -43.28
C VAL A 423 -33.32 48.08 -43.75
N PRO A 424 -32.63 49.23 -43.97
CA PRO A 424 -33.28 50.46 -44.40
C PRO A 424 -33.75 50.35 -45.85
N ASP A 425 -34.90 50.91 -46.18
CA ASP A 425 -35.47 50.97 -47.54
C ASP A 425 -34.69 51.88 -48.47
N LYS A 426 -33.89 52.81 -47.92
CA LYS A 426 -33.10 53.81 -48.67
C LYS A 426 -31.61 53.53 -48.57
N ASP A 427 -30.89 53.72 -49.67
CA ASP A 427 -29.45 53.63 -49.64
C ASP A 427 -28.83 54.71 -48.72
N ARG A 428 -27.71 54.35 -48.07
CA ARG A 428 -26.97 55.19 -47.13
C ARG A 428 -26.67 56.58 -47.66
N SER A 429 -26.46 56.75 -48.98
CA SER A 429 -26.18 58.01 -49.68
C SER A 429 -27.39 58.94 -49.84
N GLU A 430 -28.62 58.41 -49.70
CA GLU A 430 -29.86 59.15 -49.88
C GLU A 430 -30.46 59.63 -48.58
N VAL A 431 -29.90 59.29 -47.43
CA VAL A 431 -30.40 59.64 -46.11
C VAL A 431 -30.01 61.09 -45.78
N THR A 432 -30.99 61.99 -45.54
CA THR A 432 -30.74 63.37 -45.11
C THR A 432 -30.94 63.47 -43.58
N PHE A 433 -30.01 64.13 -42.87
CA PHE A 433 -30.10 64.36 -41.42
C PHE A 433 -30.65 65.76 -41.08
N PRO A 434 -31.46 65.88 -40.00
CA PRO A 434 -31.94 64.85 -39.07
C PRO A 434 -32.95 63.89 -39.74
N CYS A 435 -32.85 62.61 -39.50
CA CYS A 435 -33.79 61.58 -39.91
C CYS A 435 -34.50 60.97 -38.67
N VAL A 436 -35.65 60.38 -38.89
CA VAL A 436 -36.42 59.70 -37.84
C VAL A 436 -36.52 58.20 -38.21
N MET A 437 -36.16 57.36 -37.29
CA MET A 437 -36.30 55.93 -37.46
C MET A 437 -37.73 55.46 -37.22
N PRO A 438 -38.15 54.34 -37.85
CA PRO A 438 -39.57 53.87 -37.69
C PRO A 438 -39.80 53.15 -36.34
N PHE A 439 -38.86 53.17 -35.44
CA PHE A 439 -38.88 52.51 -34.13
C PHE A 439 -38.38 53.48 -33.03
N SER A 440 -38.70 53.13 -31.76
CA SER A 440 -38.26 53.85 -30.59
C SER A 440 -36.84 53.41 -30.16
N GLN A 441 -36.27 54.07 -29.15
CA GLN A 441 -34.97 53.76 -28.57
C GLN A 441 -34.91 52.35 -27.96
N MET A 442 -36.05 51.79 -27.60
CA MET A 442 -36.20 50.43 -27.10
C MET A 442 -35.62 49.39 -28.09
N TYR A 443 -35.86 49.55 -29.41
CA TYR A 443 -35.45 48.55 -30.41
C TYR A 443 -33.93 48.32 -30.47
N PRO A 444 -33.06 49.31 -30.67
CA PRO A 444 -31.64 49.10 -30.67
C PRO A 444 -31.09 48.61 -29.32
N MET A 445 -31.67 49.05 -28.19
CA MET A 445 -31.29 48.57 -26.85
C MET A 445 -31.60 47.07 -26.70
N CYS A 446 -32.78 46.64 -27.09
CA CYS A 446 -33.13 45.22 -27.11
C CYS A 446 -32.24 44.39 -28.04
N CYS A 447 -31.88 44.94 -29.20
CA CYS A 447 -30.94 44.26 -30.11
C CYS A 447 -29.53 44.09 -29.49
N ILE A 448 -29.06 45.09 -28.75
CA ILE A 448 -27.79 44.99 -27.98
C ILE A 448 -27.88 43.89 -26.95
N ASP A 449 -28.95 43.88 -26.15
CA ASP A 449 -29.10 42.88 -25.08
C ASP A 449 -29.22 41.46 -25.63
N ILE A 450 -29.93 41.25 -26.73
CA ILE A 450 -30.00 39.96 -27.40
C ILE A 450 -28.61 39.51 -27.88
N ARG A 451 -27.83 40.41 -28.49
CA ARG A 451 -26.48 40.10 -28.94
C ARG A 451 -25.58 39.77 -27.76
N ASN A 452 -25.66 40.54 -26.67
CA ASN A 452 -24.94 40.29 -25.44
C ASN A 452 -25.33 38.95 -24.82
N PHE A 453 -26.63 38.65 -24.77
CA PHE A 453 -27.13 37.35 -24.30
C PHE A 453 -26.56 36.20 -25.14
N LEU A 454 -26.68 36.27 -26.47
CA LEU A 454 -26.17 35.25 -27.37
C LEU A 454 -24.64 35.12 -27.23
N SER A 455 -23.91 36.25 -27.20
CA SER A 455 -22.48 36.26 -26.98
C SER A 455 -22.09 35.58 -25.67
N GLN A 456 -22.80 35.87 -24.56
CA GLN A 456 -22.51 35.23 -23.26
C GLN A 456 -22.88 33.74 -23.24
N VAL A 457 -23.96 33.35 -23.90
CA VAL A 457 -24.31 31.93 -24.03
C VAL A 457 -23.29 31.16 -24.86
N TYR A 458 -22.80 31.71 -25.97
CA TYR A 458 -21.86 30.99 -26.86
C TYR A 458 -20.38 31.17 -26.46
N SER A 459 -20.02 32.26 -25.79
CA SER A 459 -18.64 32.43 -25.27
C SER A 459 -18.45 31.82 -23.89
N GLY A 460 -19.52 31.50 -23.17
CA GLY A 460 -19.48 30.91 -21.86
C GLY A 460 -19.04 29.47 -21.79
N PRO A 461 -19.37 28.57 -22.72
CA PRO A 461 -18.84 27.23 -22.66
C PRO A 461 -17.38 27.22 -23.11
N ASP A 462 -16.50 26.77 -22.23
CA ASP A 462 -15.14 26.36 -22.61
C ASP A 462 -15.19 25.47 -23.86
N ASP A 463 -14.10 25.41 -24.61
CA ASP A 463 -13.92 24.59 -25.82
C ASP A 463 -14.44 23.15 -25.70
N TYR A 464 -14.55 22.66 -24.47
CA TYR A 464 -15.10 21.33 -24.18
C TYR A 464 -16.59 21.19 -24.56
N LEU A 465 -17.41 22.24 -24.34
CA LEU A 465 -18.85 22.22 -24.62
C LEU A 465 -19.21 22.80 -25.98
N GLN A 466 -18.40 23.69 -26.55
CA GLN A 466 -18.69 24.46 -27.77
C GLN A 466 -19.11 23.64 -29.00
N ARG A 467 -18.77 22.35 -29.03
CA ARG A 467 -19.08 21.46 -30.16
C ARG A 467 -20.02 20.31 -29.81
N SER A 468 -20.75 20.47 -28.72
CA SER A 468 -21.72 19.46 -28.30
C SER A 468 -23.08 19.79 -28.86
N SER A 469 -23.69 18.91 -29.65
CA SER A 469 -25.10 19.02 -30.04
C SER A 469 -26.04 19.19 -28.85
N ALA A 470 -25.62 18.69 -27.67
CA ALA A 470 -26.36 18.87 -26.42
C ALA A 470 -26.43 20.32 -25.94
N VAL A 471 -25.45 21.17 -26.29
CA VAL A 471 -25.50 22.62 -26.03
C VAL A 471 -26.56 23.27 -26.91
N ASP A 472 -26.56 22.95 -28.20
CA ASP A 472 -27.56 23.49 -29.15
C ASP A 472 -28.98 23.03 -28.77
N ASP A 473 -29.15 21.77 -28.38
CA ASP A 473 -30.42 21.25 -27.89
C ASP A 473 -30.86 21.97 -26.60
N THR A 474 -29.93 22.22 -25.66
CA THR A 474 -30.23 22.95 -24.42
C THR A 474 -30.65 24.41 -24.70
N ILE A 475 -29.94 25.07 -25.61
CA ILE A 475 -30.30 26.45 -26.04
C ILE A 475 -31.70 26.45 -26.69
N ARG A 476 -31.98 25.46 -27.54
CA ARG A 476 -33.30 25.32 -28.18
C ARG A 476 -34.38 25.07 -27.13
N ASP A 477 -34.20 24.12 -26.23
CA ASP A 477 -35.18 23.82 -25.15
C ASP A 477 -35.45 25.02 -24.26
N VAL A 478 -34.42 25.81 -23.93
CA VAL A 478 -34.57 27.04 -23.14
C VAL A 478 -35.26 28.13 -23.96
N SER A 479 -35.01 28.21 -25.24
CA SER A 479 -35.69 29.16 -26.15
C SER A 479 -37.15 28.79 -26.34
N ASP A 480 -37.47 27.50 -26.50
CA ASP A 480 -38.84 27.00 -26.73
C ASP A 480 -39.70 26.98 -25.45
N SER A 481 -39.09 26.95 -24.26
CA SER A 481 -39.80 26.85 -22.98
C SER A 481 -40.55 28.14 -22.54
N GLY A 482 -40.93 28.95 -23.46
CA GLY A 482 -42.22 29.62 -23.43
C GLY A 482 -42.35 31.01 -22.82
N HIS A 483 -41.32 31.87 -22.75
CA HIS A 483 -41.57 33.31 -22.53
C HIS A 483 -40.70 34.24 -23.39
N MET A 484 -39.58 33.82 -23.92
CA MET A 484 -38.83 34.58 -24.94
C MET A 484 -39.49 34.46 -26.32
N SER A 485 -40.20 33.37 -26.59
CA SER A 485 -40.90 33.12 -27.86
C SER A 485 -41.87 34.21 -28.24
N CYS A 486 -42.63 34.75 -27.29
CA CYS A 486 -43.57 35.84 -27.60
C CYS A 486 -42.88 37.19 -27.84
N SER A 487 -41.82 37.53 -27.07
CA SER A 487 -41.09 38.78 -27.27
C SER A 487 -40.18 38.72 -28.50
N PHE A 488 -39.55 37.55 -28.76
CA PHE A 488 -38.71 37.31 -29.93
C PHE A 488 -39.51 37.22 -31.23
N LEU A 489 -40.70 36.57 -31.21
CA LEU A 489 -41.64 36.52 -32.33
C LEU A 489 -42.30 37.85 -32.61
N LEU A 490 -42.60 38.65 -31.59
CA LEU A 490 -43.12 39.99 -31.77
C LEU A 490 -42.11 40.95 -32.40
N LEU A 491 -40.80 40.82 -32.07
CA LEU A 491 -39.73 41.57 -32.69
C LEU A 491 -39.43 41.11 -34.14
N THR A 492 -39.53 39.82 -34.45
CA THR A 492 -39.36 39.32 -35.82
C THR A 492 -40.56 39.52 -36.70
N LEU A 493 -41.78 39.55 -36.13
CA LEU A 493 -43.04 39.84 -36.86
C LEU A 493 -43.30 41.34 -37.05
N SER A 494 -42.65 42.22 -36.27
CA SER A 494 -42.71 43.65 -36.49
C SER A 494 -41.73 44.17 -37.55
N VAL A 495 -40.88 43.32 -38.09
CA VAL A 495 -39.88 43.62 -39.15
C VAL A 495 -40.27 42.99 -40.52
N SER A 496 -41.33 42.18 -40.56
CA SER A 496 -41.95 41.73 -41.81
C SER A 496 -43.19 42.57 -42.11
#